data_72ace35c2b27bf56444960b503d0a87b
#
_entry.id   72ace35c2b27bf56444960b503d0a87b
#
_cell.length_a   1.000
_cell.length_b   1.000
_cell.length_c   1.000
_cell.angle_alpha   90.00
_cell.angle_beta   90.00
_cell.angle_gamma   90.00
#
_symmetry.space_group_name_H-M   'P 1'
#
loop_
_entity.id
_entity.type
_entity.pdbx_description
1 polymer ?
#
loop_
_entity_poly.entity_id
_entity_poly.type
_entity_poly.pdbx_seq_one_letter_code
_entity_poly.pdbx_strand_id
1 'polypeptide(L)'
;MKFITYFFSVFVLCCYSFGAPEEEEDRVYERFYDNGQLQIRGMFIAGEMEGVWEDFHENGQLRTRGTYIVGRKTGPWESFYSNGQMQGRGTLQSGRQQGLEERYYESGQLLSRGTFKDRQFDGLWEAFYSNGKLISRTTYRDGKQAGSGEYFELVPISFSSADSDTYVVTAESLNVRSSPGGAVVRALARGESVTVSSTKGEWAQLSDGNWVASSFITKVRLRRQLRQIHFKWV
;
A
#
# COMPACT_ATOMS: atom_id res chain seq x y z
N MET A 1 -66.93 61.54 36.59
CA MET A 1 -65.78 61.14 35.90
C MET A 1 -65.48 59.67 36.30
N LYS A 2 -65.84 58.72 35.44
CA LYS A 2 -65.56 57.30 35.65
C LYS A 2 -64.53 56.88 34.65
N PHE A 3 -63.34 56.50 35.11
CA PHE A 3 -62.32 55.90 34.25
C PHE A 3 -62.61 54.43 34.16
N ILE A 4 -62.80 53.93 32.94
CA ILE A 4 -62.92 52.52 32.60
C ILE A 4 -61.54 52.07 32.18
N THR A 5 -60.93 51.17 33.00
CA THR A 5 -59.64 50.56 32.69
C THR A 5 -59.90 49.28 31.89
N TYR A 6 -59.48 49.25 30.64
CA TYR A 6 -59.47 48.03 29.84
C TYR A 6 -58.22 47.20 30.15
N PHE A 7 -58.45 46.01 30.67
CA PHE A 7 -57.42 45.00 30.82
C PHE A 7 -57.25 44.24 29.46
N PHE A 8 -56.17 44.51 28.75
CA PHE A 8 -55.79 43.71 27.60
C PHE A 8 -55.01 42.47 28.11
N SER A 9 -55.70 41.32 28.09
CA SER A 9 -55.05 40.06 28.33
C SER A 9 -54.28 39.67 27.06
N VAL A 10 -52.93 39.79 27.11
CA VAL A 10 -52.06 39.31 26.06
C VAL A 10 -51.90 37.81 26.24
N PHE A 11 -52.61 37.03 25.43
CA PHE A 11 -52.36 35.61 25.27
C PHE A 11 -51.05 35.47 24.49
N VAL A 12 -49.94 35.17 25.19
CA VAL A 12 -48.71 34.74 24.55
C VAL A 12 -48.93 33.34 24.08
N LEU A 13 -49.25 33.16 22.80
CA LEU A 13 -49.20 31.89 22.12
C LEU A 13 -47.70 31.53 21.99
N CYS A 14 -47.23 30.65 22.88
CA CYS A 14 -45.92 30.04 22.75
C CYS A 14 -46.01 29.04 21.55
N CYS A 15 -45.75 29.55 20.34
CA CYS A 15 -45.48 28.68 19.20
C CYS A 15 -44.18 27.95 19.48
N TYR A 16 -44.29 26.74 19.97
CA TYR A 16 -43.21 25.77 19.80
C TYR A 16 -43.07 25.53 18.29
N SER A 17 -42.18 26.29 17.67
CA SER A 17 -41.65 25.91 16.37
C SER A 17 -40.82 24.64 16.61
N PHE A 18 -41.42 23.51 16.32
CA PHE A 18 -40.65 22.32 15.99
C PHE A 18 -39.73 22.79 14.85
N GLY A 19 -38.47 23.01 15.14
CA GLY A 19 -37.48 23.28 14.11
C GLY A 19 -37.59 22.13 13.11
N ALA A 20 -37.93 22.47 11.87
CA ALA A 20 -37.72 21.51 10.79
C ALA A 20 -36.29 21.00 10.93
N PRO A 21 -36.03 19.70 10.72
CA PRO A 21 -34.67 19.22 10.68
C PRO A 21 -33.90 20.14 9.71
N GLU A 22 -32.80 20.74 10.18
CA GLU A 22 -31.93 21.49 9.31
C GLU A 22 -31.53 20.53 8.20
N GLU A 23 -32.00 20.76 6.99
CA GLU A 23 -31.53 20.01 5.82
C GLU A 23 -30.03 20.31 5.73
N GLU A 24 -29.18 19.31 5.97
CA GLU A 24 -27.75 19.47 5.80
C GLU A 24 -27.49 19.78 4.33
N GLU A 25 -27.08 21.04 4.08
CA GLU A 25 -26.82 21.53 2.73
C GLU A 25 -25.68 20.73 2.07
N ASP A 26 -25.86 20.48 0.78
CA ASP A 26 -24.79 19.91 -0.06
C ASP A 26 -23.59 20.85 -0.05
N ARG A 27 -22.42 20.33 0.28
CA ARG A 27 -21.22 21.16 0.40
C ARG A 27 -19.95 20.46 -0.08
N VAL A 28 -19.11 21.23 -0.75
CA VAL A 28 -17.73 20.87 -0.98
C VAL A 28 -16.99 20.93 0.36
N TYR A 29 -16.24 19.89 0.66
CA TYR A 29 -15.42 19.79 1.85
C TYR A 29 -13.95 19.82 1.46
N GLU A 30 -13.20 20.76 2.06
CA GLU A 30 -11.76 20.85 1.93
C GLU A 30 -11.14 21.07 3.30
N ARG A 31 -10.02 20.41 3.55
CA ARG A 31 -9.18 20.63 4.73
C ARG A 31 -7.74 20.73 4.28
N PHE A 32 -6.99 21.57 4.98
CA PHE A 32 -5.60 21.87 4.65
C PHE A 32 -4.68 21.47 5.81
N TYR A 33 -3.44 21.18 5.50
CA TYR A 33 -2.36 21.04 6.44
C TYR A 33 -1.93 22.42 6.96
N ASP A 34 -1.13 22.44 8.06
CA ASP A 34 -0.61 23.67 8.64
C ASP A 34 0.32 24.44 7.66
N ASN A 35 0.93 23.74 6.70
CA ASN A 35 1.75 24.33 5.64
C ASN A 35 0.92 24.91 4.48
N GLY A 36 -0.41 24.91 4.56
CA GLY A 36 -1.33 25.42 3.55
C GLY A 36 -1.61 24.48 2.38
N GLN A 37 -0.99 23.30 2.33
CA GLN A 37 -1.28 22.29 1.31
C GLN A 37 -2.63 21.62 1.56
N LEU A 38 -3.35 21.32 0.49
CA LEU A 38 -4.61 20.58 0.57
C LEU A 38 -4.36 19.21 1.19
N GLN A 39 -5.15 18.85 2.21
CA GLN A 39 -5.06 17.57 2.90
C GLN A 39 -6.13 16.59 2.42
N ILE A 40 -7.36 17.07 2.27
CA ILE A 40 -8.49 16.25 1.84
C ILE A 40 -9.49 17.12 1.09
N ARG A 41 -10.14 16.58 0.07
CA ARG A 41 -11.31 17.17 -0.55
C ARG A 41 -12.34 16.14 -0.95
N GLY A 42 -13.59 16.55 -0.97
CA GLY A 42 -14.73 15.75 -1.39
C GLY A 42 -16.03 16.54 -1.31
N MET A 43 -17.12 15.84 -1.37
CA MET A 43 -18.46 16.45 -1.29
C MET A 43 -19.30 15.71 -0.26
N PHE A 44 -20.06 16.46 0.53
CA PHE A 44 -21.17 15.94 1.32
C PHE A 44 -22.48 16.27 0.60
N ILE A 45 -23.38 15.30 0.54
CA ILE A 45 -24.76 15.44 0.07
C ILE A 45 -25.65 14.92 1.19
N ALA A 46 -26.57 15.73 1.66
CA ALA A 46 -27.43 15.41 2.80
C ALA A 46 -26.65 14.84 4.00
N GLY A 47 -25.50 15.41 4.33
CA GLY A 47 -24.63 15.01 5.44
C GLY A 47 -23.77 13.75 5.21
N GLU A 48 -23.91 13.06 4.09
CA GLU A 48 -23.15 11.85 3.77
C GLU A 48 -22.06 12.13 2.72
N MET A 49 -20.94 11.43 2.84
CA MET A 49 -19.87 11.49 1.83
C MET A 49 -20.38 10.96 0.49
N GLU A 50 -20.25 11.76 -0.57
CA GLU A 50 -20.72 11.39 -1.90
C GLU A 50 -19.68 11.73 -2.98
N GLY A 51 -19.63 10.92 -4.06
CA GLY A 51 -18.72 11.16 -5.18
C GLY A 51 -17.26 10.86 -4.87
N VAL A 52 -16.35 11.53 -5.58
CA VAL A 52 -14.90 11.31 -5.47
C VAL A 52 -14.36 12.04 -4.24
N TRP A 53 -13.61 11.29 -3.44
CA TRP A 53 -12.84 11.81 -2.30
C TRP A 53 -11.35 11.58 -2.52
N GLU A 54 -10.57 12.60 -2.23
CA GLU A 54 -9.12 12.61 -2.41
C GLU A 54 -8.42 13.07 -1.14
N ASP A 55 -7.43 12.31 -0.71
CA ASP A 55 -6.49 12.70 0.34
C ASP A 55 -5.13 12.98 -0.29
N PHE A 56 -4.39 13.91 0.29
CA PHE A 56 -3.07 14.31 -0.19
C PHE A 56 -2.02 14.15 0.90
N HIS A 57 -0.79 13.94 0.52
CA HIS A 57 0.38 14.04 1.38
C HIS A 57 0.72 15.50 1.68
N GLU A 58 1.49 15.76 2.74
CA GLU A 58 1.93 17.12 3.10
C GLU A 58 2.77 17.81 2.01
N ASN A 59 3.34 17.06 1.07
CA ASN A 59 4.03 17.58 -0.10
C ASN A 59 3.10 17.92 -1.27
N GLY A 60 1.78 17.83 -1.09
CA GLY A 60 0.75 18.13 -2.08
C GLY A 60 0.47 17.01 -3.08
N GLN A 61 1.19 15.89 -3.05
CA GLN A 61 0.92 14.76 -3.92
C GLN A 61 -0.30 13.96 -3.44
N LEU A 62 -1.05 13.40 -4.37
CA LEU A 62 -2.20 12.55 -4.07
C LEU A 62 -1.75 11.35 -3.23
N ARG A 63 -2.45 11.10 -2.11
CA ARG A 63 -2.23 9.96 -1.22
C ARG A 63 -3.24 8.85 -1.46
N THR A 64 -4.54 9.20 -1.53
CA THR A 64 -5.59 8.24 -1.86
C THR A 64 -6.69 8.90 -2.67
N ARG A 65 -7.35 8.12 -3.51
CA ARG A 65 -8.57 8.51 -4.22
C ARG A 65 -9.55 7.36 -4.20
N GLY A 66 -10.83 7.68 -4.02
CA GLY A 66 -11.89 6.69 -4.08
C GLY A 66 -13.25 7.34 -4.17
N THR A 67 -14.26 6.58 -4.57
CA THR A 67 -15.63 7.03 -4.68
C THR A 67 -16.43 6.60 -3.46
N TYR A 68 -17.31 7.49 -2.98
CA TYR A 68 -18.26 7.20 -1.92
C TYR A 68 -19.69 7.33 -2.45
N ILE A 69 -20.56 6.48 -1.95
CA ILE A 69 -22.00 6.49 -2.20
C ILE A 69 -22.65 6.30 -0.83
N VAL A 70 -23.44 7.29 -0.41
CA VAL A 70 -24.12 7.33 0.90
C VAL A 70 -23.15 6.94 2.04
N GLY A 71 -22.07 7.71 2.18
CA GLY A 71 -21.03 7.54 3.22
C GLY A 71 -20.19 6.27 3.11
N ARG A 72 -20.40 5.41 2.10
CA ARG A 72 -19.70 4.14 1.95
C ARG A 72 -18.77 4.14 0.75
N LYS A 73 -17.50 3.83 0.96
CA LYS A 73 -16.52 3.72 -0.11
C LYS A 73 -16.93 2.59 -1.08
N THR A 74 -17.11 2.92 -2.35
CA THR A 74 -17.66 2.03 -3.38
C THR A 74 -16.97 2.30 -4.71
N GLY A 75 -16.73 1.24 -5.52
CA GLY A 75 -16.04 1.37 -6.80
C GLY A 75 -14.51 1.33 -6.67
N PRO A 76 -13.78 1.82 -7.68
CA PRO A 76 -12.33 1.78 -7.70
C PRO A 76 -11.74 2.70 -6.62
N TRP A 77 -10.62 2.26 -6.06
CA TRP A 77 -9.79 3.05 -5.17
C TRP A 77 -8.32 2.94 -5.58
N GLU A 78 -7.57 3.98 -5.26
CA GLU A 78 -6.15 4.08 -5.54
C GLU A 78 -5.44 4.67 -4.32
N SER A 79 -4.20 4.25 -4.09
CA SER A 79 -3.30 4.85 -3.11
C SER A 79 -1.92 5.05 -3.71
N PHE A 80 -1.21 6.06 -3.23
CA PHE A 80 0.07 6.49 -3.75
C PHE A 80 1.06 6.75 -2.61
N TYR A 81 2.30 6.49 -2.85
CA TYR A 81 3.40 6.90 -2.00
C TYR A 81 3.65 8.41 -2.09
N SER A 82 4.40 8.94 -1.13
CA SER A 82 4.75 10.37 -1.10
C SER A 82 5.65 10.83 -2.25
N ASN A 83 6.27 9.89 -2.99
CA ASN A 83 7.01 10.15 -4.22
C ASN A 83 6.11 10.14 -5.48
N GLY A 84 4.76 9.97 -5.32
CA GLY A 84 3.78 9.93 -6.39
C GLY A 84 3.62 8.58 -7.09
N GLN A 85 4.44 7.58 -6.76
CA GLN A 85 4.29 6.23 -7.30
C GLN A 85 3.06 5.55 -6.71
N MET A 86 2.38 4.74 -7.53
CA MET A 86 1.23 3.97 -7.06
C MET A 86 1.65 2.98 -5.96
N GLN A 87 0.92 2.98 -4.85
CA GLN A 87 1.09 2.05 -3.74
C GLN A 87 0.13 0.87 -3.86
N GLY A 88 -1.09 1.13 -4.34
CA GLY A 88 -2.08 0.08 -4.53
C GLY A 88 -3.33 0.57 -5.22
N ARG A 89 -4.07 -0.38 -5.78
CA ARG A 89 -5.38 -0.14 -6.37
C ARG A 89 -6.27 -1.36 -6.23
N GLY A 90 -7.57 -1.15 -6.26
CA GLY A 90 -8.54 -2.22 -6.18
C GLY A 90 -9.96 -1.69 -6.29
N THR A 91 -10.92 -2.54 -5.95
CA THR A 91 -12.34 -2.20 -5.98
C THR A 91 -12.98 -2.51 -4.63
N LEU A 92 -13.89 -1.65 -4.22
CA LEU A 92 -14.71 -1.82 -3.04
C LEU A 92 -16.19 -1.87 -3.45
N GLN A 93 -16.96 -2.69 -2.76
CA GLN A 93 -18.41 -2.70 -2.83
C GLN A 93 -18.96 -2.49 -1.43
N SER A 94 -19.62 -1.36 -1.20
CA SER A 94 -20.14 -0.96 0.12
C SER A 94 -19.10 -1.11 1.25
N GLY A 95 -17.86 -0.65 1.01
CA GLY A 95 -16.74 -0.71 1.95
C GLY A 95 -16.08 -2.08 2.10
N ARG A 96 -16.45 -3.07 1.27
CA ARG A 96 -15.83 -4.41 1.26
C ARG A 96 -14.94 -4.57 0.04
N GLN A 97 -13.74 -5.13 0.22
CA GLN A 97 -12.85 -5.47 -0.88
C GLN A 97 -13.50 -6.51 -1.79
N GLN A 98 -13.50 -6.21 -3.09
CA GLN A 98 -14.12 -7.02 -4.13
C GLN A 98 -13.31 -6.92 -5.43
N GLY A 99 -13.10 -8.05 -6.12
CA GLY A 99 -12.36 -8.07 -7.39
C GLY A 99 -10.85 -7.98 -7.23
N LEU A 100 -10.17 -7.62 -8.30
CA LEU A 100 -8.70 -7.54 -8.35
C LEU A 100 -8.17 -6.44 -7.43
N GLU A 101 -7.13 -6.78 -6.66
CA GLU A 101 -6.29 -5.84 -5.92
C GLU A 101 -4.84 -6.00 -6.36
N GLU A 102 -4.15 -4.90 -6.53
CA GLU A 102 -2.74 -4.84 -6.83
C GLU A 102 -2.04 -3.90 -5.85
N ARG A 103 -0.88 -4.30 -5.39
CA ARG A 103 0.01 -3.50 -4.54
C ARG A 103 1.38 -3.40 -5.16
N TYR A 104 2.05 -2.30 -4.93
CA TYR A 104 3.33 -1.96 -5.53
C TYR A 104 4.33 -1.55 -4.46
N TYR A 105 5.58 -1.80 -4.72
CA TYR A 105 6.70 -1.19 -3.99
C TYR A 105 6.81 0.30 -4.30
N GLU A 106 7.50 1.03 -3.46
CA GLU A 106 7.78 2.46 -3.68
C GLU A 106 8.61 2.72 -4.94
N SER A 107 9.29 1.70 -5.46
CA SER A 107 9.98 1.72 -6.76
C SER A 107 9.04 1.62 -7.98
N GLY A 108 7.73 1.38 -7.75
CA GLY A 108 6.73 1.13 -8.80
C GLY A 108 6.64 -0.32 -9.26
N GLN A 109 7.49 -1.22 -8.77
CA GLN A 109 7.43 -2.66 -9.07
C GLN A 109 6.22 -3.30 -8.39
N LEU A 110 5.60 -4.29 -9.05
CA LEU A 110 4.49 -5.03 -8.48
C LEU A 110 4.95 -5.82 -7.25
N LEU A 111 4.29 -5.61 -6.10
CA LEU A 111 4.52 -6.33 -4.86
C LEU A 111 3.63 -7.57 -4.76
N SER A 112 2.33 -7.40 -5.03
CA SER A 112 1.37 -8.49 -4.99
C SER A 112 0.15 -8.19 -5.84
N ARG A 113 -0.52 -9.26 -6.30
CA ARG A 113 -1.84 -9.16 -6.92
C ARG A 113 -2.69 -10.37 -6.60
N GLY A 114 -3.99 -10.16 -6.57
CA GLY A 114 -4.95 -11.25 -6.38
C GLY A 114 -6.36 -10.72 -6.30
N THR A 115 -7.31 -11.61 -6.13
CA THR A 115 -8.73 -11.29 -6.13
C THR A 115 -9.31 -11.43 -4.73
N PHE A 116 -10.18 -10.49 -4.37
CA PHE A 116 -11.04 -10.57 -3.20
C PHE A 116 -12.47 -10.88 -3.61
N LYS A 117 -13.13 -11.67 -2.78
CA LYS A 117 -14.56 -11.88 -2.79
C LYS A 117 -15.05 -11.76 -1.35
N ASP A 118 -15.96 -10.84 -1.10
CA ASP A 118 -16.53 -10.60 0.24
C ASP A 118 -15.47 -10.42 1.36
N ARG A 119 -14.40 -9.65 1.10
CA ARG A 119 -13.22 -9.42 1.98
C ARG A 119 -12.31 -10.63 2.17
N GLN A 120 -12.54 -11.73 1.50
CA GLN A 120 -11.72 -12.93 1.57
C GLN A 120 -10.90 -13.09 0.30
N PHE A 121 -9.70 -13.65 0.43
CA PHE A 121 -8.91 -14.05 -0.73
C PHE A 121 -9.68 -15.09 -1.54
N ASP A 122 -9.78 -14.86 -2.85
CA ASP A 122 -10.43 -15.80 -3.77
C ASP A 122 -9.67 -15.83 -5.10
N GLY A 123 -9.44 -17.04 -5.64
CA GLY A 123 -8.63 -17.20 -6.85
C GLY A 123 -7.13 -17.15 -6.62
N LEU A 124 -6.38 -16.84 -7.66
CA LEU A 124 -4.93 -16.83 -7.67
C LEU A 124 -4.37 -15.57 -6.99
N TRP A 125 -3.43 -15.78 -6.07
CA TRP A 125 -2.63 -14.73 -5.43
C TRP A 125 -1.17 -14.92 -5.74
N GLU A 126 -0.52 -13.84 -6.13
CA GLU A 126 0.89 -13.80 -6.46
C GLU A 126 1.59 -12.71 -5.66
N ALA A 127 2.79 -13.01 -5.18
CA ALA A 127 3.68 -12.04 -4.54
C ALA A 127 5.03 -12.02 -5.25
N PHE A 128 5.64 -10.85 -5.31
CA PHE A 128 6.85 -10.60 -6.07
C PHE A 128 7.89 -9.88 -5.22
N TYR A 129 9.16 -10.14 -5.48
CA TYR A 129 10.26 -9.33 -4.99
C TYR A 129 10.32 -7.97 -5.70
N SER A 130 11.02 -7.01 -5.10
CA SER A 130 11.22 -5.68 -5.68
C SER A 130 12.00 -5.69 -7.01
N ASN A 131 12.67 -6.79 -7.36
CA ASN A 131 13.29 -7.02 -8.68
C ASN A 131 12.33 -7.69 -9.70
N GLY A 132 11.06 -7.85 -9.36
CA GLY A 132 10.02 -8.44 -10.22
C GLY A 132 9.97 -9.97 -10.24
N LYS A 133 10.87 -10.67 -9.55
CA LYS A 133 10.84 -12.14 -9.47
C LYS A 133 9.70 -12.61 -8.58
N LEU A 134 9.04 -13.69 -8.98
CA LEU A 134 7.93 -14.28 -8.21
C LEU A 134 8.43 -14.88 -6.89
N ILE A 135 7.78 -14.50 -5.78
CA ILE A 135 8.01 -15.07 -4.44
C ILE A 135 7.12 -16.29 -4.24
N SER A 136 5.82 -16.12 -4.50
CA SER A 136 4.84 -17.16 -4.25
C SER A 136 3.63 -17.03 -5.17
N ARG A 137 3.02 -18.17 -5.40
CA ARG A 137 1.75 -18.29 -6.12
C ARG A 137 0.86 -19.25 -5.34
N THR A 138 -0.30 -18.78 -4.93
CA THR A 138 -1.21 -19.56 -4.07
C THR A 138 -2.64 -19.33 -4.53
N THR A 139 -3.41 -20.41 -4.67
CA THR A 139 -4.84 -20.30 -4.98
C THR A 139 -5.64 -20.33 -3.68
N TYR A 140 -6.60 -19.42 -3.55
CA TYR A 140 -7.52 -19.34 -2.43
C TYR A 140 -8.96 -19.60 -2.90
N ARG A 141 -9.77 -20.12 -1.99
CA ARG A 141 -11.22 -20.23 -2.14
C ARG A 141 -11.85 -19.91 -0.80
N ASP A 142 -12.75 -18.92 -0.79
CA ASP A 142 -13.43 -18.45 0.43
C ASP A 142 -12.45 -18.18 1.60
N GLY A 143 -11.35 -17.49 1.32
CA GLY A 143 -10.31 -17.10 2.28
C GLY A 143 -9.35 -18.20 2.71
N LYS A 144 -9.55 -19.43 2.27
CA LYS A 144 -8.69 -20.58 2.61
C LYS A 144 -7.82 -20.97 1.43
N GLN A 145 -6.58 -21.37 1.70
CA GLN A 145 -5.71 -21.90 0.67
C GLN A 145 -6.33 -23.17 0.05
N ALA A 146 -6.49 -23.16 -1.26
CA ALA A 146 -7.00 -24.28 -2.05
C ALA A 146 -5.86 -24.92 -2.81
N GLY A 147 -5.44 -26.11 -2.36
CA GLY A 147 -4.30 -26.84 -2.97
C GLY A 147 -2.94 -26.44 -2.38
N SER A 148 -1.88 -26.94 -3.02
CA SER A 148 -0.49 -26.59 -2.66
C SER A 148 -0.14 -25.22 -3.21
N GLY A 149 0.32 -24.30 -2.34
CA GLY A 149 0.94 -23.07 -2.78
C GLY A 149 2.33 -23.35 -3.38
N GLU A 150 2.68 -22.66 -4.44
CA GLU A 150 4.03 -22.65 -4.99
C GLU A 150 4.81 -21.52 -4.34
N TYR A 151 5.95 -21.85 -3.76
CA TYR A 151 6.90 -20.88 -3.22
C TYR A 151 8.18 -20.93 -4.04
N PHE A 152 8.62 -19.79 -4.51
CA PHE A 152 9.85 -19.68 -5.28
C PHE A 152 10.93 -19.10 -4.37
N GLU A 153 11.80 -19.97 -3.89
CA GLU A 153 13.05 -19.50 -3.30
C GLU A 153 13.84 -18.78 -4.39
N LEU A 154 14.48 -17.68 -4.05
CA LEU A 154 15.49 -17.10 -4.90
C LEU A 154 16.66 -18.11 -4.95
N VAL A 155 16.51 -19.12 -5.80
CA VAL A 155 17.63 -20.02 -6.08
C VAL A 155 18.60 -19.20 -6.91
N PRO A 156 19.82 -18.97 -6.42
CA PRO A 156 20.81 -18.31 -7.23
C PRO A 156 21.05 -19.12 -8.51
N ILE A 157 21.09 -18.42 -9.62
CA ILE A 157 21.50 -19.01 -10.89
C ILE A 157 22.90 -19.59 -10.66
N SER A 158 23.04 -20.90 -10.84
CA SER A 158 24.32 -21.56 -10.72
C SER A 158 25.28 -21.05 -11.80
N PHE A 159 26.25 -20.27 -11.40
CA PHE A 159 27.42 -20.00 -12.22
C PHE A 159 28.43 -21.16 -12.00
N SER A 160 28.87 -21.75 -13.10
CA SER A 160 29.91 -22.76 -13.08
C SER A 160 31.24 -22.17 -12.63
N SER A 161 31.82 -22.83 -11.66
CA SER A 161 33.22 -22.88 -11.23
C SER A 161 34.14 -21.68 -11.47
N ALA A 162 34.55 -21.09 -10.42
CA ALA A 162 35.88 -20.82 -9.90
C ALA A 162 35.79 -19.69 -8.87
N ASP A 163 36.02 -20.03 -7.63
CA ASP A 163 36.46 -19.17 -6.50
C ASP A 163 35.83 -17.78 -6.25
N SER A 164 34.67 -17.45 -6.78
CA SER A 164 33.93 -16.23 -6.40
C SER A 164 32.68 -16.61 -5.65
N ASP A 165 32.57 -16.19 -4.39
CA ASP A 165 31.40 -16.41 -3.57
C ASP A 165 30.24 -15.55 -4.07
N THR A 166 29.13 -16.20 -4.44
CA THR A 166 27.89 -15.51 -4.83
C THR A 166 27.00 -15.27 -3.60
N TYR A 167 26.47 -14.07 -3.49
CA TYR A 167 25.57 -13.64 -2.42
C TYR A 167 24.29 -13.08 -3.02
N VAL A 168 23.22 -13.09 -2.23
CA VAL A 168 21.94 -12.50 -2.58
C VAL A 168 21.62 -11.38 -1.60
N VAL A 169 21.11 -10.26 -2.12
CA VAL A 169 20.65 -9.12 -1.33
C VAL A 169 19.39 -9.49 -0.56
N THR A 170 19.40 -9.27 0.76
CA THR A 170 18.28 -9.58 1.67
C THR A 170 17.46 -8.35 2.05
N ALA A 171 18.04 -7.15 1.97
CA ALA A 171 17.33 -5.90 2.19
C ALA A 171 16.46 -5.51 0.99
N GLU A 172 15.38 -4.76 1.20
CA GLU A 172 14.53 -4.25 0.12
C GLU A 172 15.30 -3.38 -0.87
N SER A 173 16.22 -2.57 -0.36
CA SER A 173 17.18 -1.80 -1.14
C SER A 173 18.52 -1.77 -0.42
N LEU A 174 19.61 -2.04 -1.12
CA LEU A 174 20.97 -2.05 -0.60
C LEU A 174 21.85 -1.09 -1.38
N ASN A 175 22.34 -0.07 -0.71
CA ASN A 175 23.25 0.91 -1.32
C ASN A 175 24.62 0.28 -1.65
N VAL A 176 25.03 0.40 -2.90
CA VAL A 176 26.38 0.13 -3.37
C VAL A 176 27.21 1.41 -3.27
N ARG A 177 28.39 1.32 -2.69
CA ARG A 177 29.25 2.49 -2.39
C ARG A 177 30.61 2.35 -3.05
N SER A 178 31.23 3.48 -3.36
CA SER A 178 32.57 3.52 -3.95
C SER A 178 33.68 3.05 -2.99
N SER A 179 33.43 3.09 -1.68
CA SER A 179 34.32 2.62 -0.62
C SER A 179 33.49 2.31 0.63
N PRO A 180 34.02 1.59 1.65
CA PRO A 180 33.36 1.44 2.94
C PRO A 180 32.94 2.79 3.53
N GLY A 181 31.62 3.02 3.72
CA GLY A 181 31.10 4.29 4.17
C GLY A 181 31.15 5.46 3.16
N GLY A 182 31.63 5.23 1.95
CA GLY A 182 31.77 6.24 0.89
C GLY A 182 30.46 6.60 0.20
N ALA A 183 30.57 7.37 -0.90
CA ALA A 183 29.41 7.82 -1.68
C ALA A 183 28.63 6.63 -2.27
N VAL A 184 27.30 6.77 -2.31
CA VAL A 184 26.41 5.81 -2.97
C VAL A 184 26.55 5.98 -4.48
N VAL A 185 26.84 4.90 -5.19
CA VAL A 185 27.01 4.88 -6.65
C VAL A 185 25.80 4.27 -7.36
N ARG A 186 25.10 3.34 -6.69
CA ARG A 186 23.84 2.72 -7.15
C ARG A 186 23.15 1.99 -6.00
N ALA A 187 21.97 1.49 -6.21
CA ALA A 187 21.27 0.60 -5.31
C ALA A 187 21.03 -0.77 -5.97
N LEU A 188 20.95 -1.80 -5.12
CA LEU A 188 20.57 -3.17 -5.49
C LEU A 188 19.21 -3.46 -4.85
N ALA A 189 18.35 -4.14 -5.58
CA ALA A 189 17.07 -4.59 -5.08
C ALA A 189 17.21 -5.94 -4.34
N ARG A 190 16.27 -6.21 -3.45
CA ARG A 190 16.17 -7.52 -2.78
C ARG A 190 16.14 -8.64 -3.80
N GLY A 191 16.92 -9.69 -3.56
CA GLY A 191 17.03 -10.84 -4.43
C GLY A 191 18.00 -10.69 -5.59
N GLU A 192 18.62 -9.53 -5.78
CA GLU A 192 19.74 -9.41 -6.72
C GLU A 192 20.93 -10.23 -6.25
N SER A 193 21.58 -10.91 -7.23
CA SER A 193 22.78 -11.67 -6.97
C SER A 193 24.01 -10.79 -7.18
N VAL A 194 24.94 -10.85 -6.24
CA VAL A 194 26.22 -10.14 -6.31
C VAL A 194 27.37 -11.12 -6.09
N THR A 195 28.48 -10.86 -6.76
CA THR A 195 29.74 -11.59 -6.55
C THR A 195 30.61 -10.81 -5.61
N VAL A 196 31.00 -11.41 -4.49
CA VAL A 196 31.90 -10.81 -3.50
C VAL A 196 33.32 -11.30 -3.75
N SER A 197 34.24 -10.36 -3.91
CA SER A 197 35.67 -10.64 -4.12
C SER A 197 36.45 -10.64 -2.80
N SER A 198 36.03 -9.85 -1.82
CA SER A 198 36.68 -9.77 -0.50
C SER A 198 35.74 -9.21 0.56
N THR A 199 36.10 -9.35 1.84
CA THR A 199 35.40 -8.75 2.96
C THR A 199 36.35 -7.95 3.85
N LYS A 200 35.88 -6.82 4.41
CA LYS A 200 36.65 -5.99 5.34
C LYS A 200 35.70 -5.46 6.43
N GLY A 201 35.75 -6.06 7.62
CA GLY A 201 34.84 -5.75 8.70
C GLY A 201 33.38 -5.98 8.31
N GLU A 202 32.55 -4.94 8.42
CA GLU A 202 31.13 -4.98 8.07
C GLU A 202 30.86 -4.77 6.56
N TRP A 203 31.88 -4.74 5.73
CA TRP A 203 31.80 -4.45 4.30
C TRP A 203 32.23 -5.63 3.43
N ALA A 204 31.53 -5.85 2.35
CA ALA A 204 31.86 -6.79 1.30
C ALA A 204 32.19 -6.02 0.02
N GLN A 205 33.34 -6.33 -0.59
CA GLN A 205 33.72 -5.79 -1.89
C GLN A 205 33.15 -6.66 -3.00
N LEU A 206 32.46 -6.01 -3.91
CA LEU A 206 31.92 -6.65 -5.11
C LEU A 206 33.01 -6.84 -6.17
N SER A 207 32.76 -7.72 -7.12
CA SER A 207 33.68 -7.98 -8.24
C SER A 207 33.90 -6.74 -9.15
N ASP A 208 33.02 -5.76 -9.10
CA ASP A 208 33.14 -4.48 -9.81
C ASP A 208 33.96 -3.44 -9.03
N GLY A 209 34.52 -3.83 -7.88
CA GLY A 209 35.33 -2.98 -7.01
C GLY A 209 34.57 -2.13 -5.99
N ASN A 210 33.24 -2.06 -6.11
CA ASN A 210 32.37 -1.33 -5.20
C ASN A 210 32.08 -2.13 -3.93
N TRP A 211 31.41 -1.51 -2.96
CA TRP A 211 31.21 -2.06 -1.62
C TRP A 211 29.75 -2.06 -1.20
N VAL A 212 29.36 -3.07 -0.46
CA VAL A 212 28.05 -3.19 0.19
C VAL A 212 28.21 -3.60 1.65
N ALA A 213 27.24 -3.25 2.50
CA ALA A 213 27.23 -3.72 3.87
C ALA A 213 26.93 -5.22 3.91
N SER A 214 27.81 -6.00 4.54
CA SER A 214 27.77 -7.47 4.53
C SER A 214 26.56 -8.06 5.27
N SER A 215 25.99 -7.31 6.21
CA SER A 215 24.77 -7.70 6.95
C SER A 215 23.51 -7.82 6.08
N PHE A 216 23.53 -7.24 4.88
CA PHE A 216 22.37 -7.23 3.96
C PHE A 216 22.55 -8.13 2.74
N ILE A 217 23.56 -9.02 2.78
CA ILE A 217 23.76 -10.05 1.77
C ILE A 217 23.93 -11.41 2.43
N THR A 218 23.43 -12.46 1.80
CA THR A 218 23.56 -13.84 2.30
C THR A 218 24.27 -14.70 1.27
N LYS A 219 25.29 -15.43 1.74
CA LYS A 219 26.05 -16.36 0.90
C LYS A 219 25.14 -17.48 0.39
N VAL A 220 25.17 -17.69 -0.90
CA VAL A 220 24.43 -18.75 -1.54
C VAL A 220 25.18 -20.05 -1.39
N ARG A 221 24.59 -21.03 -0.67
CA ARG A 221 25.05 -22.39 -0.67
C ARG A 221 24.36 -23.18 -1.78
N LEU A 222 25.09 -23.58 -2.80
CA LEU A 222 24.60 -24.47 -3.86
C LEU A 222 24.05 -25.77 -3.25
N ARG A 223 22.74 -25.94 -3.13
CA ARG A 223 22.12 -27.25 -3.08
C ARG A 223 21.57 -27.58 -4.46
N ARG A 224 22.13 -28.61 -5.05
CA ARG A 224 21.62 -29.24 -6.28
C ARG A 224 20.18 -29.70 -6.06
N GLN A 225 19.34 -29.42 -7.05
CA GLN A 225 17.99 -29.87 -7.34
C GLN A 225 16.88 -28.89 -6.99
N LEU A 226 16.25 -28.42 -8.07
CA LEU A 226 14.86 -27.98 -8.13
C LEU A 226 13.97 -29.10 -7.55
N ARG A 227 13.49 -28.95 -6.34
CA ARG A 227 12.33 -29.67 -5.85
C ARG A 227 11.20 -28.68 -5.74
N GLN A 228 10.17 -28.88 -6.55
CA GLN A 228 8.83 -28.42 -6.20
C GLN A 228 8.51 -29.01 -4.83
N ILE A 229 8.45 -28.18 -3.81
CA ILE A 229 8.04 -28.62 -2.49
C ILE A 229 6.52 -28.65 -2.50
N HIS A 230 5.95 -29.79 -2.82
CA HIS A 230 4.55 -30.08 -2.61
C HIS A 230 4.36 -30.38 -1.12
N PHE A 231 3.94 -29.41 -0.33
CA PHE A 231 3.44 -29.68 1.00
C PHE A 231 2.03 -30.25 0.89
N LYS A 232 1.88 -31.57 1.03
CA LYS A 232 0.61 -32.19 1.38
C LYS A 232 0.42 -32.01 2.88
N TRP A 233 -0.55 -31.23 3.27
CA TRP A 233 -1.09 -31.27 4.63
C TRP A 233 -2.08 -32.44 4.69
N VAL A 234 -1.86 -33.35 5.63
CA VAL A 234 -2.81 -34.40 6.03
C VAL A 234 -3.85 -33.80 6.96
#